data_4f798f59330c1df2921487372b204cb4
#
_entry.id   4f798f59330c1df2921487372b204cb4
#
_cell.length_a   1.000
_cell.length_b   1.000
_cell.length_c   1.000
_cell.angle_alpha   90.00
_cell.angle_beta   90.00
_cell.angle_gamma   90.00
#
_symmetry.space_group_name_H-M   'P 1'
#
loop_
_entity.id
_entity.type
_entity.pdbx_description
1 polymer ?
#
loop_
_entity_poly.entity_id
_entity_poly.type
_entity_poly.pdbx_seq_one_letter_code
_entity_poly.pdbx_strand_id
1 'polypeptide(L)'
;MPNNNKYSALFQLAYVLPESQYGLLPSHVQQHIYQNFPEIVEYELPYPQSSGINTNWQDETYRIALSNRYNLNYRGGNFKRNISMGLGINNQEGVIINSNNKTINYNMNAKRKAFNEKIDIYSKTYFTHKKGNAASVGNGQIFQQRGVVSQALQFQPIFSLLEPGQDDDIYAALNEGNVVSNPYTLARYVMDIKESTSFRQTIQLVGKITPKLTGTLKGSYNFQKSNRDNYYPLNTTRGRNTNGEASQAFLENSKLYAEANLRYRNRFENHRIDATLVGTFEKNEIRSIFNKARG
;
A
#
# COMPACT_ATOMS: atom_id res chain seq x y z
N MET A 1 -26.19 -0.19 -33.26
CA MET A 1 -24.74 -0.37 -33.50
C MET A 1 -24.43 -1.82 -33.22
N PRO A 2 -23.88 -2.59 -34.17
CA PRO A 2 -23.59 -4.00 -33.96
C PRO A 2 -22.41 -4.16 -32.99
N ASN A 3 -22.48 -5.18 -32.19
CA ASN A 3 -21.66 -5.54 -31.05
C ASN A 3 -20.20 -5.75 -31.45
N ASN A 4 -19.32 -4.77 -31.25
CA ASN A 4 -17.89 -4.79 -31.59
C ASN A 4 -17.08 -5.91 -30.89
N ASN A 5 -17.65 -6.59 -29.89
CA ASN A 5 -16.93 -7.61 -29.13
C ASN A 5 -16.70 -8.94 -29.86
N LYS A 6 -17.51 -9.27 -30.85
CA LYS A 6 -17.28 -10.50 -31.65
C LYS A 6 -16.11 -10.34 -32.64
N TYR A 7 -15.87 -9.13 -33.10
CA TYR A 7 -14.82 -8.85 -34.06
C TYR A 7 -13.43 -8.77 -33.43
N SER A 8 -13.35 -8.35 -32.16
CA SER A 8 -12.06 -8.27 -31.46
C SER A 8 -11.42 -9.66 -31.22
N ALA A 9 -12.24 -10.68 -30.96
CA ALA A 9 -11.71 -12.04 -30.79
C ALA A 9 -11.24 -12.67 -32.12
N LEU A 10 -11.95 -12.43 -33.23
CA LEU A 10 -11.54 -12.88 -34.54
C LEU A 10 -10.31 -12.11 -35.05
N PHE A 11 -10.24 -10.82 -34.76
CA PHE A 11 -9.09 -9.99 -35.07
C PHE A 11 -7.86 -10.44 -34.28
N GLN A 12 -8.02 -10.75 -32.99
CA GLN A 12 -6.96 -11.32 -32.15
C GLN A 12 -6.50 -12.70 -32.65
N LEU A 13 -7.42 -13.54 -33.12
CA LEU A 13 -7.08 -14.84 -33.69
C LEU A 13 -6.29 -14.71 -35.00
N ALA A 14 -6.67 -13.76 -35.84
CA ALA A 14 -5.97 -13.48 -37.11
C ALA A 14 -4.55 -12.94 -36.86
N TYR A 15 -4.37 -12.16 -35.79
CA TYR A 15 -3.05 -11.64 -35.37
C TYR A 15 -2.13 -12.68 -34.72
N VAL A 16 -2.68 -13.76 -34.16
CA VAL A 16 -1.91 -14.79 -33.45
C VAL A 16 -1.52 -15.94 -34.38
N LEU A 17 -2.26 -16.18 -35.46
CA LEU A 17 -1.98 -17.29 -36.38
C LEU A 17 -1.06 -16.85 -37.53
N PRO A 18 0.07 -17.54 -37.78
CA PRO A 18 0.87 -17.32 -38.95
C PRO A 18 0.04 -17.57 -40.21
N GLU A 19 0.33 -16.84 -41.29
CA GLU A 19 -0.37 -16.94 -42.58
C GLU A 19 -0.50 -18.39 -43.06
N SER A 20 0.50 -19.22 -42.81
CA SER A 20 0.50 -20.66 -43.12
C SER A 20 -0.59 -21.44 -42.36
N GLN A 21 -1.17 -20.90 -41.30
CA GLN A 21 -2.21 -21.54 -40.51
C GLN A 21 -3.62 -21.00 -40.76
N TYR A 22 -3.77 -19.95 -41.57
CA TYR A 22 -5.11 -19.45 -41.99
C TYR A 22 -5.93 -20.53 -42.67
N GLY A 23 -5.29 -21.40 -43.44
CA GLY A 23 -5.95 -22.55 -44.07
C GLY A 23 -6.52 -23.58 -43.11
N LEU A 24 -6.12 -23.55 -41.84
CA LEU A 24 -6.64 -24.44 -40.81
C LEU A 24 -7.90 -23.88 -40.13
N LEU A 25 -8.24 -22.62 -40.35
CA LEU A 25 -9.45 -22.03 -39.82
C LEU A 25 -10.70 -22.55 -40.54
N PRO A 26 -11.86 -22.66 -39.88
CA PRO A 26 -13.12 -22.97 -40.53
C PRO A 26 -13.39 -21.99 -41.68
N SER A 27 -13.89 -22.50 -42.82
CA SER A 27 -14.07 -21.72 -44.08
C SER A 27 -14.88 -20.43 -43.91
N HIS A 28 -15.88 -20.44 -43.01
CA HIS A 28 -16.68 -19.24 -42.72
C HIS A 28 -15.88 -18.17 -41.94
N VAL A 29 -14.89 -18.56 -41.16
CA VAL A 29 -13.99 -17.64 -40.46
C VAL A 29 -12.98 -17.04 -41.40
N GLN A 30 -12.39 -17.85 -42.30
CA GLN A 30 -11.50 -17.39 -43.37
C GLN A 30 -12.22 -16.36 -44.25
N GLN A 31 -13.42 -16.72 -44.72
CA GLN A 31 -14.22 -15.85 -45.61
C GLN A 31 -14.58 -14.53 -44.88
N HIS A 32 -14.87 -14.57 -43.61
CA HIS A 32 -15.17 -13.38 -42.84
C HIS A 32 -13.95 -12.46 -42.69
N ILE A 33 -12.76 -13.03 -42.46
CA ILE A 33 -11.49 -12.29 -42.37
C ILE A 33 -11.19 -11.64 -43.73
N TYR A 34 -11.25 -12.40 -44.84
CA TYR A 34 -10.96 -11.89 -46.16
C TYR A 34 -11.93 -10.79 -46.59
N GLN A 35 -13.20 -10.87 -46.22
CA GLN A 35 -14.23 -9.90 -46.65
C GLN A 35 -14.23 -8.61 -45.82
N ASN A 36 -13.90 -8.68 -44.56
CA ASN A 36 -14.07 -7.55 -43.64
C ASN A 36 -12.73 -6.91 -43.19
N PHE A 37 -11.62 -7.61 -43.43
CA PHE A 37 -10.29 -7.17 -43.06
C PHE A 37 -9.27 -7.50 -44.13
N PRO A 38 -9.46 -7.06 -45.38
CA PRO A 38 -8.56 -7.37 -46.50
C PRO A 38 -7.13 -6.90 -46.22
N GLU A 39 -6.97 -5.79 -45.47
CA GLU A 39 -5.68 -5.27 -45.02
C GLU A 39 -4.88 -6.22 -44.14
N ILE A 40 -5.51 -7.18 -43.46
CA ILE A 40 -4.81 -8.18 -42.64
C ILE A 40 -4.13 -9.22 -43.54
N VAL A 41 -4.66 -9.45 -44.73
CA VAL A 41 -4.13 -10.43 -45.69
C VAL A 41 -2.97 -9.85 -46.49
N GLU A 42 -2.94 -8.53 -46.72
CA GLU A 42 -1.87 -7.83 -47.45
C GLU A 42 -0.79 -7.24 -46.55
N TYR A 43 -1.06 -7.13 -45.25
CA TYR A 43 -0.05 -6.63 -44.32
C TYR A 43 0.89 -7.77 -43.93
N GLU A 44 2.15 -7.69 -44.36
CA GLU A 44 3.25 -8.24 -43.56
C GLU A 44 3.14 -7.56 -42.20
N LEU A 45 2.54 -8.26 -41.24
CA LEU A 45 2.43 -7.75 -39.89
C LEU A 45 3.83 -7.31 -39.46
N PRO A 46 4.01 -6.08 -38.95
CA PRO A 46 5.33 -5.55 -38.57
C PRO A 46 6.02 -6.36 -37.49
N TYR A 47 5.33 -7.41 -37.02
CA TYR A 47 5.86 -8.41 -36.10
C TYR A 47 5.89 -9.77 -36.74
N PRO A 48 7.03 -10.40 -36.83
CA PRO A 48 7.08 -11.82 -37.08
C PRO A 48 6.33 -12.51 -35.92
N GLN A 49 5.06 -12.82 -36.14
CA GLN A 49 4.20 -13.54 -35.21
C GLN A 49 4.79 -14.87 -34.78
N SER A 50 5.66 -15.36 -35.60
CA SER A 50 6.44 -16.58 -35.42
C SER A 50 7.79 -16.38 -34.72
N SER A 51 8.02 -15.22 -34.10
CA SER A 51 9.27 -15.00 -33.37
C SER A 51 9.47 -15.99 -32.22
N GLY A 52 8.48 -16.83 -31.96
CA GLY A 52 8.51 -17.77 -30.84
C GLY A 52 8.38 -17.11 -29.46
N ILE A 53 8.08 -15.80 -29.43
CA ILE A 53 7.87 -15.07 -28.18
C ILE A 53 6.55 -15.53 -27.55
N ASN A 54 6.67 -16.05 -26.34
CA ASN A 54 5.52 -16.40 -25.48
C ASN A 54 5.85 -15.98 -24.05
N THR A 55 5.65 -14.70 -23.77
CA THR A 55 6.00 -14.11 -22.49
C THR A 55 4.95 -14.47 -21.44
N ASN A 56 5.37 -15.19 -20.38
CA ASN A 56 4.56 -15.37 -19.19
C ASN A 56 4.66 -14.15 -18.28
N TRP A 57 3.74 -13.22 -18.42
CA TRP A 57 3.76 -11.97 -17.67
C TRP A 57 3.67 -12.15 -16.15
N GLN A 58 3.14 -13.25 -15.68
CA GLN A 58 3.11 -13.56 -14.25
C GLN A 58 4.53 -13.89 -13.76
N ASP A 59 5.29 -14.67 -14.48
CA ASP A 59 6.66 -15.02 -14.13
C ASP A 59 7.58 -13.79 -14.16
N GLU A 60 7.32 -12.86 -15.10
CA GLU A 60 8.10 -11.63 -15.22
C GLU A 60 7.77 -10.58 -14.16
N THR A 61 6.58 -10.63 -13.59
CA THR A 61 6.12 -9.65 -12.60
C THR A 61 6.14 -10.17 -11.18
N TYR A 62 6.23 -11.50 -10.98
CA TYR A 62 6.26 -12.11 -9.67
C TYR A 62 7.65 -12.61 -9.30
N ARG A 63 7.87 -12.72 -8.01
CA ARG A 63 9.10 -13.28 -7.44
C ARG A 63 8.82 -14.06 -6.17
N ILE A 64 9.76 -14.90 -5.78
CA ILE A 64 9.79 -15.45 -4.43
C ILE A 64 10.07 -14.29 -3.47
N ALA A 65 9.14 -14.05 -2.54
CA ALA A 65 9.21 -12.96 -1.57
C ALA A 65 9.76 -13.45 -0.24
N LEU A 66 10.79 -12.78 0.27
CA LEU A 66 11.38 -13.07 1.56
C LEU A 66 10.81 -12.16 2.65
N SER A 67 10.57 -12.73 3.83
CA SER A 67 10.14 -11.99 5.00
C SER A 67 11.01 -12.34 6.20
N ASN A 68 11.66 -11.31 6.75
CA ASN A 68 12.53 -11.45 7.92
C ASN A 68 11.96 -10.62 9.08
N ARG A 69 11.84 -11.26 10.25
CA ARG A 69 11.36 -10.60 11.46
C ARG A 69 12.32 -10.86 12.61
N TYR A 70 12.77 -9.77 13.21
CA TYR A 70 13.64 -9.79 14.39
C TYR A 70 12.91 -9.11 15.55
N ASN A 71 12.89 -9.76 16.72
CA ASN A 71 12.30 -9.20 17.91
C ASN A 71 13.25 -9.37 19.09
N LEU A 72 13.51 -8.27 19.79
CA LEU A 72 14.27 -8.23 21.01
C LEU A 72 13.36 -7.73 22.13
N ASN A 73 13.25 -8.49 23.21
CA ASN A 73 12.46 -8.13 24.37
C ASN A 73 13.30 -8.17 25.64
N TYR A 74 13.15 -7.13 26.44
CA TYR A 74 13.77 -7.03 27.76
C TYR A 74 12.70 -6.81 28.83
N ARG A 75 12.82 -7.50 29.95
CA ARG A 75 12.00 -7.28 31.13
C ARG A 75 12.88 -7.32 32.38
N GLY A 76 12.68 -6.34 33.26
CA GLY A 76 13.47 -6.25 34.48
C GLY A 76 12.75 -5.48 35.59
N GLY A 77 13.20 -5.66 36.78
CA GLY A 77 12.70 -4.91 37.95
C GLY A 77 12.03 -5.77 39.02
N ASN A 78 11.26 -5.12 39.88
CA ASN A 78 10.55 -5.71 40.98
C ASN A 78 9.17 -5.04 41.14
N PHE A 79 8.44 -5.33 42.22
CA PHE A 79 7.09 -4.78 42.44
C PHE A 79 7.06 -3.24 42.62
N LYS A 80 8.18 -2.62 43.08
CA LYS A 80 8.31 -1.15 43.22
C LYS A 80 8.70 -0.44 41.94
N ARG A 81 9.45 -1.12 41.08
CA ARG A 81 9.92 -0.60 39.81
C ARG A 81 10.07 -1.75 38.82
N ASN A 82 9.43 -1.63 37.69
CA ASN A 82 9.62 -2.57 36.59
C ASN A 82 9.64 -1.84 35.26
N ILE A 83 10.32 -2.46 34.31
CA ILE A 83 10.39 -1.99 32.93
C ILE A 83 10.28 -3.19 31.98
N SER A 84 9.53 -3.03 30.93
CA SER A 84 9.56 -3.93 29.78
C SER A 84 9.76 -3.12 28.50
N MET A 85 10.65 -3.58 27.65
CA MET A 85 10.95 -2.95 26.36
C MET A 85 10.93 -4.01 25.28
N GLY A 86 10.47 -3.63 24.10
CA GLY A 86 10.49 -4.46 22.91
C GLY A 86 10.97 -3.64 21.71
N LEU A 87 11.86 -4.22 20.92
CA LEU A 87 12.29 -3.73 19.63
C LEU A 87 11.98 -4.79 18.58
N GLY A 88 11.21 -4.42 17.57
CA GLY A 88 10.87 -5.29 16.43
C GLY A 88 11.32 -4.67 15.14
N ILE A 89 11.97 -5.44 14.28
CA ILE A 89 12.29 -5.07 12.89
C ILE A 89 11.66 -6.14 11.99
N ASN A 90 10.81 -5.69 11.09
CA ASN A 90 10.20 -6.54 10.07
C ASN A 90 10.59 -5.99 8.69
N ASN A 91 11.25 -6.81 7.89
CA ASN A 91 11.56 -6.52 6.50
C ASN A 91 10.84 -7.54 5.63
N GLN A 92 9.90 -7.08 4.85
CA GLN A 92 9.00 -7.91 4.05
C GLN A 92 9.07 -7.48 2.59
N GLU A 93 9.45 -8.41 1.73
CA GLU A 93 9.32 -8.25 0.29
C GLU A 93 7.91 -8.66 -0.14
N GLY A 94 7.40 -8.02 -1.18
CA GLY A 94 6.16 -8.44 -1.82
C GLY A 94 6.42 -9.42 -2.96
N VAL A 95 5.42 -10.24 -3.28
CA VAL A 95 5.47 -11.19 -4.39
C VAL A 95 5.54 -10.51 -5.77
N ILE A 96 5.07 -9.28 -5.88
CA ILE A 96 5.26 -8.44 -7.07
C ILE A 96 6.63 -7.79 -6.99
N ILE A 97 7.41 -7.83 -8.09
CA ILE A 97 8.72 -7.20 -8.16
C ILE A 97 8.65 -5.73 -7.71
N ASN A 98 9.75 -5.19 -7.16
CA ASN A 98 9.85 -3.81 -6.67
C ASN A 98 8.90 -3.44 -5.51
N SER A 99 8.13 -4.38 -4.97
CA SER A 99 7.29 -4.11 -3.80
C SER A 99 7.98 -4.58 -2.51
N ASN A 100 7.92 -3.78 -1.47
CA ASN A 100 8.52 -4.08 -0.17
C ASN A 100 7.88 -3.26 0.95
N ASN A 101 8.09 -3.70 2.19
CA ASN A 101 7.71 -2.96 3.37
C ASN A 101 8.69 -3.24 4.52
N LYS A 102 9.30 -2.19 5.06
CA LYS A 102 10.14 -2.25 6.25
C LYS A 102 9.45 -1.57 7.42
N THR A 103 9.36 -2.26 8.54
CA THR A 103 8.72 -1.73 9.76
C THR A 103 9.68 -1.86 10.92
N ILE A 104 9.84 -0.78 11.68
CA ILE A 104 10.56 -0.74 12.95
C ILE A 104 9.56 -0.37 14.03
N ASN A 105 9.47 -1.19 15.06
CA ASN A 105 8.59 -0.97 16.21
C ASN A 105 9.42 -0.92 17.48
N TYR A 106 9.15 0.06 18.32
CA TYR A 106 9.67 0.13 19.68
C TYR A 106 8.52 0.33 20.65
N ASN A 107 8.54 -0.42 21.73
CA ASN A 107 7.62 -0.22 22.83
C ASN A 107 8.35 -0.26 24.16
N MET A 108 7.89 0.55 25.10
CA MET A 108 8.40 0.57 26.48
C MET A 108 7.24 0.77 27.44
N ASN A 109 7.18 -0.06 28.46
CA ASN A 109 6.28 0.13 29.59
C ASN A 109 7.13 0.15 30.85
N ALA A 110 6.99 1.20 31.64
CA ALA A 110 7.66 1.35 32.90
C ALA A 110 6.66 1.68 34.00
N LYS A 111 6.89 1.08 35.18
CA LYS A 111 6.18 1.39 36.42
C LYS A 111 7.19 1.71 37.49
N ARG A 112 6.92 2.73 38.28
CA ARG A 112 7.71 3.10 39.46
C ARG A 112 6.79 3.57 40.56
N LYS A 113 7.02 3.12 41.78
CA LYS A 113 6.44 3.67 43.00
C LYS A 113 7.33 4.80 43.53
N ALA A 114 6.73 5.91 43.91
CA ALA A 114 7.40 7.11 44.42
C ALA A 114 6.73 7.59 45.70
N PHE A 115 7.40 8.53 46.41
CA PHE A 115 6.90 9.17 47.63
C PHE A 115 6.42 8.18 48.69
N ASN A 116 7.31 7.31 49.13
CA ASN A 116 7.01 6.22 50.08
C ASN A 116 5.83 5.35 49.65
N GLU A 117 5.82 5.00 48.34
CA GLU A 117 4.80 4.15 47.70
C GLU A 117 3.38 4.74 47.61
N LYS A 118 3.24 6.04 47.92
CA LYS A 118 1.94 6.74 47.82
C LYS A 118 1.54 7.06 46.40
N ILE A 119 2.51 7.13 45.45
CA ILE A 119 2.25 7.44 44.03
C ILE A 119 2.82 6.33 43.16
N ASP A 120 1.97 5.76 42.35
CA ASP A 120 2.36 4.89 41.25
C ASP A 120 2.50 5.73 39.98
N ILE A 121 3.67 5.67 39.32
CA ILE A 121 3.99 6.33 38.06
C ILE A 121 4.04 5.27 36.97
N TYR A 122 3.24 5.43 35.95
CA TYR A 122 3.23 4.58 34.73
C TYR A 122 3.67 5.42 33.54
N SER A 123 4.60 4.88 32.75
CA SER A 123 5.03 5.45 31.48
C SER A 123 4.90 4.40 30.39
N LYS A 124 4.26 4.76 29.27
CA LYS A 124 4.12 3.91 28.11
C LYS A 124 4.55 4.68 26.88
N THR A 125 5.52 4.12 26.16
CA THR A 125 6.02 4.67 24.90
C THR A 125 5.79 3.67 23.79
N TYR A 126 5.28 4.14 22.68
CA TYR A 126 5.18 3.38 21.43
C TYR A 126 5.75 4.22 20.29
N PHE A 127 6.59 3.62 19.52
CA PHE A 127 7.13 4.18 18.30
C PHE A 127 7.03 3.16 17.19
N THR A 128 6.56 3.59 16.03
CA THR A 128 6.54 2.77 14.82
C THR A 128 6.97 3.63 13.65
N HIS A 129 7.91 3.12 12.86
CA HIS A 129 8.29 3.69 11.58
C HIS A 129 8.13 2.62 10.50
N LYS A 130 7.42 2.99 9.43
CA LYS A 130 7.18 2.12 8.26
C LYS A 130 7.60 2.85 7.01
N LYS A 131 8.30 2.14 6.12
CA LYS A 131 8.64 2.62 4.78
C LYS A 131 8.57 1.47 3.80
N GLY A 132 7.96 1.69 2.67
CA GLY A 132 7.86 0.67 1.64
C GLY A 132 7.43 1.24 0.31
N ASN A 133 7.66 0.47 -0.74
CA ASN A 133 7.12 0.69 -2.07
C ASN A 133 5.97 -0.29 -2.29
N ALA A 134 4.79 0.23 -2.59
CA ALA A 134 3.62 -0.61 -2.85
C ALA A 134 3.53 -0.93 -4.35
N ALA A 135 3.21 -2.17 -4.68
CA ALA A 135 2.86 -2.49 -6.05
C ALA A 135 1.61 -1.71 -6.47
N SER A 136 1.58 -1.28 -7.73
CA SER A 136 0.37 -0.66 -8.29
C SER A 136 -0.75 -1.69 -8.37
N VAL A 137 -1.71 -1.60 -7.47
CA VAL A 137 -2.85 -2.55 -7.42
C VAL A 137 -4.06 -2.07 -8.20
N GLY A 138 -4.03 -0.82 -8.69
CA GLY A 138 -5.16 -0.19 -9.36
C GLY A 138 -6.37 0.03 -8.44
N ASN A 139 -7.30 0.85 -8.85
CA ASN A 139 -8.56 1.06 -8.11
C ASN A 139 -9.77 0.37 -8.75
N GLY A 140 -9.57 -0.43 -9.80
CA GLY A 140 -10.57 -1.32 -10.40
C GLY A 140 -11.68 -0.65 -11.21
N GLN A 141 -11.83 0.67 -11.18
CA GLN A 141 -12.97 1.36 -11.80
C GLN A 141 -12.72 1.81 -13.25
N ILE A 142 -11.47 2.02 -13.66
CA ILE A 142 -11.12 2.47 -15.01
C ILE A 142 -10.01 1.57 -15.56
N PHE A 143 -10.11 1.14 -16.81
CA PHE A 143 -9.13 0.28 -17.49
C PHE A 143 -7.68 0.81 -17.36
N GLN A 144 -7.50 2.12 -17.45
CA GLN A 144 -6.20 2.80 -17.32
C GLN A 144 -5.59 2.75 -15.91
N GLN A 145 -6.37 2.35 -14.89
CA GLN A 145 -5.94 2.30 -13.48
C GLN A 145 -5.87 0.87 -12.95
N ARG A 146 -5.83 -0.12 -13.82
CA ARG A 146 -5.66 -1.52 -13.42
C ARG A 146 -4.27 -1.75 -12.86
N GLY A 147 -4.18 -2.57 -11.84
CA GLY A 147 -2.92 -2.91 -11.20
C GLY A 147 -2.14 -3.98 -11.95
N VAL A 148 -0.90 -4.20 -11.54
CA VAL A 148 0.04 -5.17 -12.13
C VAL A 148 -0.60 -6.54 -12.34
N VAL A 149 -1.30 -7.08 -11.34
CA VAL A 149 -1.93 -8.42 -11.41
C VAL A 149 -2.95 -8.49 -12.55
N SER A 150 -3.85 -7.51 -12.61
CA SER A 150 -4.88 -7.46 -13.64
C SER A 150 -4.28 -7.29 -15.04
N GLN A 151 -3.21 -6.51 -15.15
CA GLN A 151 -2.51 -6.30 -16.42
C GLN A 151 -1.75 -7.57 -16.86
N ALA A 152 -1.07 -8.26 -15.92
CA ALA A 152 -0.37 -9.50 -16.22
C ALA A 152 -1.29 -10.62 -16.75
N LEU A 153 -2.58 -10.60 -16.36
CA LEU A 153 -3.58 -11.55 -16.84
C LEU A 153 -4.19 -11.17 -18.20
N GLN A 154 -4.05 -9.92 -18.63
CA GLN A 154 -4.74 -9.39 -19.82
C GLN A 154 -3.77 -8.99 -20.94
N PHE A 155 -2.51 -8.77 -20.60
CA PHE A 155 -1.51 -8.35 -21.58
C PHE A 155 -1.14 -9.52 -22.49
N GLN A 156 -1.03 -9.26 -23.77
CA GLN A 156 -0.80 -10.29 -24.78
C GLN A 156 0.60 -10.93 -24.63
N PRO A 157 0.73 -12.26 -24.70
CA PRO A 157 2.00 -12.96 -24.51
C PRO A 157 2.98 -12.82 -25.68
N ILE A 158 2.52 -12.28 -26.82
CA ILE A 158 3.32 -12.11 -28.05
C ILE A 158 4.37 -11.00 -27.98
N PHE A 159 4.35 -10.20 -26.92
CA PHE A 159 5.33 -9.14 -26.70
C PHE A 159 6.50 -9.61 -25.86
N SER A 160 7.72 -9.17 -26.22
CA SER A 160 8.90 -9.32 -25.40
C SER A 160 8.92 -8.32 -24.25
N LEU A 161 9.81 -8.56 -23.27
CA LEU A 161 10.16 -7.54 -22.28
C LEU A 161 10.86 -6.38 -23.02
N LEU A 162 10.21 -5.23 -23.06
CA LEU A 162 10.80 -4.04 -23.68
C LEU A 162 11.57 -3.25 -22.62
N GLU A 163 12.78 -2.84 -23.00
CA GLU A 163 13.53 -1.84 -22.25
C GLU A 163 12.79 -0.49 -22.27
N PRO A 164 12.92 0.35 -21.22
CA PRO A 164 12.32 1.68 -21.21
C PRO A 164 12.79 2.51 -22.41
N GLY A 165 11.84 2.98 -23.21
CA GLY A 165 12.11 3.81 -24.39
C GLY A 165 12.19 3.06 -25.72
N GLN A 166 12.01 1.74 -25.75
CA GLN A 166 11.81 0.99 -26.99
C GLN A 166 10.33 0.86 -27.33
N ASP A 167 9.93 1.41 -28.45
CA ASP A 167 8.69 1.25 -29.21
C ASP A 167 7.35 1.34 -28.45
N ASP A 168 7.13 2.50 -27.90
CA ASP A 168 5.80 2.87 -27.37
C ASP A 168 4.72 2.94 -28.46
N ASP A 169 5.07 3.21 -29.69
CA ASP A 169 4.14 3.37 -30.83
C ASP A 169 3.43 2.06 -31.19
N ILE A 170 4.09 0.95 -30.98
CA ILE A 170 3.54 -0.37 -31.26
C ILE A 170 2.42 -0.74 -30.28
N TYR A 171 2.61 -0.45 -28.98
CA TYR A 171 1.56 -0.66 -27.99
C TYR A 171 0.37 0.26 -28.20
N ALA A 172 0.61 1.48 -28.68
CA ALA A 172 -0.44 2.44 -29.02
C ALA A 172 -1.27 1.99 -30.21
N ALA A 173 -0.62 1.51 -31.27
CA ALA A 173 -1.29 1.08 -32.51
C ALA A 173 -2.12 -0.21 -32.31
N LEU A 174 -1.67 -1.14 -31.49
CA LEU A 174 -2.39 -2.39 -31.20
C LEU A 174 -3.51 -2.24 -30.17
N ASN A 175 -3.55 -1.13 -29.46
CA ASN A 175 -4.50 -0.86 -28.37
C ASN A 175 -5.38 0.36 -28.66
N GLU A 176 -5.70 0.66 -29.92
CA GLU A 176 -6.70 1.70 -30.20
C GLU A 176 -8.00 1.44 -29.42
N GLY A 177 -8.15 2.15 -28.29
CA GLY A 177 -9.31 2.10 -27.41
C GLY A 177 -9.22 1.22 -26.15
N ASN A 178 -8.20 0.35 -26.02
CA ASN A 178 -7.97 -0.46 -24.82
C ASN A 178 -6.59 -0.18 -24.23
N VAL A 179 -6.55 0.69 -23.26
CA VAL A 179 -5.31 1.15 -22.63
C VAL A 179 -4.80 0.11 -21.62
N VAL A 180 -4.24 -0.99 -22.13
CA VAL A 180 -3.59 -2.01 -21.32
C VAL A 180 -2.13 -1.61 -21.17
N SER A 181 -1.67 -1.38 -19.93
CA SER A 181 -0.26 -1.08 -19.66
C SER A 181 0.56 -2.35 -19.58
N ASN A 182 1.81 -2.30 -20.04
CA ASN A 182 2.76 -3.39 -19.84
C ASN A 182 2.91 -3.69 -18.34
N PRO A 183 2.59 -4.90 -17.87
CA PRO A 183 2.60 -5.24 -16.44
C PRO A 183 4.00 -5.20 -15.82
N TYR A 184 5.03 -5.55 -16.58
CA TYR A 184 6.43 -5.46 -16.12
C TYR A 184 6.83 -4.01 -15.91
N THR A 185 6.52 -3.12 -16.85
CA THR A 185 6.78 -1.69 -16.74
C THR A 185 6.07 -1.08 -15.53
N LEU A 186 4.80 -1.45 -15.30
CA LEU A 186 4.07 -1.02 -14.11
C LEU A 186 4.71 -1.51 -12.80
N ALA A 187 5.13 -2.79 -12.77
CA ALA A 187 5.73 -3.37 -11.58
C ALA A 187 7.10 -2.77 -11.27
N ARG A 188 7.90 -2.47 -12.32
CA ARG A 188 9.30 -2.09 -12.16
C ARG A 188 9.52 -0.59 -11.97
N TYR A 189 8.75 0.25 -12.67
CA TYR A 189 9.05 1.67 -12.78
C TYR A 189 8.06 2.59 -12.09
N VAL A 190 6.83 2.12 -11.83
CA VAL A 190 5.90 2.91 -11.02
C VAL A 190 6.37 2.93 -9.57
N MET A 191 6.44 4.12 -9.00
CA MET A 191 6.79 4.34 -7.60
C MET A 191 5.53 4.68 -6.81
N ASP A 192 5.26 3.95 -5.73
CA ASP A 192 4.25 4.27 -4.71
C ASP A 192 4.89 4.11 -3.33
N ILE A 193 5.73 5.07 -2.98
CA ILE A 193 6.48 5.05 -1.73
C ILE A 193 5.59 5.58 -0.63
N LYS A 194 5.37 4.76 0.39
CA LYS A 194 4.66 5.12 1.61
C LYS A 194 5.63 5.12 2.78
N GLU A 195 5.67 6.23 3.50
CA GLU A 195 6.47 6.38 4.71
C GLU A 195 5.58 6.90 5.83
N SER A 196 5.55 6.22 6.96
CA SER A 196 4.77 6.66 8.11
C SER A 196 5.54 6.50 9.41
N THR A 197 5.44 7.51 10.27
CA THR A 197 5.99 7.53 11.61
C THR A 197 4.87 7.77 12.59
N SER A 198 4.81 6.95 13.63
CA SER A 198 3.84 7.08 14.71
C SER A 198 4.58 7.03 16.05
N PHE A 199 4.30 8.00 16.90
CA PHE A 199 4.83 8.09 18.25
C PHE A 199 3.70 8.32 19.23
N ARG A 200 3.70 7.57 20.33
CA ARG A 200 2.77 7.78 21.44
C ARG A 200 3.50 7.69 22.76
N GLN A 201 3.34 8.73 23.58
CA GLN A 201 3.80 8.76 24.95
C GLN A 201 2.60 8.94 25.87
N THR A 202 2.48 8.08 26.87
CA THR A 202 1.47 8.24 27.93
C THR A 202 2.16 8.19 29.29
N ILE A 203 1.86 9.16 30.14
CA ILE A 203 2.28 9.18 31.54
C ILE A 203 1.02 9.21 32.38
N GLN A 204 0.97 8.34 33.39
CA GLN A 204 -0.13 8.27 34.35
C GLN A 204 0.43 8.22 35.77
N LEU A 205 -0.08 9.12 36.59
CA LEU A 205 0.21 9.19 38.02
C LEU A 205 -1.05 8.75 38.77
N VAL A 206 -0.90 7.77 39.65
CA VAL A 206 -1.99 7.31 40.51
C VAL A 206 -1.57 7.48 41.95
N GLY A 207 -2.21 8.37 42.69
CA GLY A 207 -1.89 8.72 44.04
C GLY A 207 -3.04 8.40 45.01
N LYS A 208 -2.70 7.78 46.15
CA LYS A 208 -3.61 7.63 47.28
C LYS A 208 -3.51 8.90 48.13
N ILE A 209 -4.48 9.82 47.98
CA ILE A 209 -4.53 11.07 48.75
C ILE A 209 -4.93 10.79 50.19
N THR A 210 -5.94 9.93 50.37
CA THR A 210 -6.35 9.35 51.64
C THR A 210 -6.68 7.87 51.44
N PRO A 211 -6.92 7.08 52.50
CA PRO A 211 -7.38 5.69 52.34
C PRO A 211 -8.67 5.54 51.52
N LYS A 212 -9.47 6.60 51.48
CA LYS A 212 -10.79 6.62 50.79
C LYS A 212 -10.75 7.41 49.46
N LEU A 213 -9.72 8.22 49.21
CA LEU A 213 -9.61 9.11 48.07
C LEU A 213 -8.38 8.80 47.22
N THR A 214 -8.59 8.44 45.98
CA THR A 214 -7.53 8.19 44.98
C THR A 214 -7.62 9.23 43.88
N GLY A 215 -6.49 9.87 43.56
CA GLY A 215 -6.33 10.77 42.41
C GLY A 215 -5.57 10.09 41.30
N THR A 216 -5.98 10.32 40.05
CA THR A 216 -5.28 9.90 38.84
C THR A 216 -5.10 11.08 37.93
N LEU A 217 -3.88 11.33 37.48
CA LEU A 217 -3.55 12.26 36.43
C LEU A 217 -2.96 11.47 35.26
N LYS A 218 -3.46 11.71 34.08
CA LYS A 218 -2.98 11.04 32.86
C LYS A 218 -2.76 12.08 31.77
N GLY A 219 -1.56 12.04 31.16
CA GLY A 219 -1.22 12.82 29.99
C GLY A 219 -0.83 11.87 28.85
N SER A 220 -1.26 12.20 27.63
CA SER A 220 -0.89 11.42 26.44
C SER A 220 -0.63 12.36 25.28
N TYR A 221 0.51 12.16 24.62
CA TYR A 221 0.83 12.81 23.35
C TYR A 221 0.92 11.75 22.26
N ASN A 222 0.15 11.95 21.19
CA ASN A 222 0.18 11.11 20.00
C ASN A 222 0.63 11.98 18.83
N PHE A 223 1.60 11.50 18.08
CA PHE A 223 2.08 12.11 16.84
C PHE A 223 2.06 11.07 15.73
N GLN A 224 1.51 11.43 14.59
CA GLN A 224 1.48 10.60 13.41
C GLN A 224 1.82 11.45 12.19
N LYS A 225 2.80 11.02 11.42
CA LYS A 225 3.19 11.60 10.14
C LYS A 225 3.12 10.52 9.07
N SER A 226 2.56 10.85 7.90
CA SER A 226 2.49 9.96 6.76
C SER A 226 2.79 10.73 5.49
N ASN A 227 3.72 10.22 4.69
CA ASN A 227 4.01 10.67 3.34
C ASN A 227 3.67 9.56 2.35
N ARG A 228 3.16 9.95 1.20
CA ARG A 228 3.00 9.06 0.05
C ARG A 228 3.44 9.80 -1.20
N ASP A 229 4.45 9.25 -1.85
CA ASP A 229 5.01 9.77 -3.10
C ASP A 229 4.68 8.78 -4.22
N ASN A 230 3.93 9.24 -5.23
CA ASN A 230 3.62 8.45 -6.40
C ASN A 230 4.27 9.07 -7.62
N TYR A 231 4.82 8.21 -8.49
CA TYR A 231 5.36 8.61 -9.77
C TYR A 231 5.02 7.59 -10.84
N TYR A 232 4.44 8.07 -11.94
CA TYR A 232 4.15 7.33 -13.14
C TYR A 232 5.04 7.88 -14.26
N PRO A 233 6.10 7.16 -14.65
CA PRO A 233 7.03 7.60 -15.69
C PRO A 233 6.42 7.47 -17.09
N LEU A 234 7.05 8.10 -18.09
CA LEU A 234 6.62 8.16 -19.49
C LEU A 234 6.42 6.78 -20.14
N ASN A 235 7.16 5.77 -19.69
CA ASN A 235 7.04 4.39 -20.17
C ASN A 235 5.83 3.64 -19.60
N THR A 236 4.93 4.31 -18.89
CA THR A 236 3.63 3.78 -18.50
C THR A 236 2.53 4.51 -19.25
N THR A 237 1.43 3.84 -19.57
CA THR A 237 0.29 4.45 -20.27
C THR A 237 -0.21 5.71 -19.56
N ARG A 238 -0.30 5.65 -18.22
CA ARG A 238 -0.72 6.82 -17.43
C ARG A 238 0.28 7.97 -17.52
N GLY A 239 1.58 7.66 -17.38
CA GLY A 239 2.63 8.67 -17.48
C GLY A 239 2.72 9.27 -18.86
N ARG A 240 2.57 8.47 -19.92
CA ARG A 240 2.55 8.94 -21.30
C ARG A 240 1.43 9.93 -21.57
N ASN A 241 0.21 9.58 -21.16
CA ASN A 241 -0.97 10.42 -21.36
C ASN A 241 -0.90 11.75 -20.59
N THR A 242 0.02 11.90 -19.65
CA THR A 242 0.18 13.08 -18.82
C THR A 242 1.57 13.71 -18.93
N ASN A 243 2.39 13.24 -19.84
CA ASN A 243 3.81 13.62 -19.99
C ASN A 243 4.61 13.44 -18.69
N GLY A 244 4.31 12.37 -17.96
CA GLY A 244 4.76 12.10 -16.60
C GLY A 244 3.76 12.61 -15.56
N GLU A 245 3.50 11.81 -14.53
CA GLU A 245 2.63 12.21 -13.43
C GLU A 245 3.32 11.93 -12.09
N ALA A 246 3.50 12.97 -11.29
CA ALA A 246 3.97 12.88 -9.93
C ALA A 246 2.91 13.40 -8.97
N SER A 247 2.75 12.75 -7.81
CA SER A 247 1.92 13.26 -6.73
C SER A 247 2.53 12.97 -5.37
N GLN A 248 2.35 13.90 -4.45
CA GLN A 248 2.80 13.79 -3.07
C GLN A 248 1.65 14.11 -2.14
N ALA A 249 1.40 13.22 -1.19
CA ALA A 249 0.45 13.43 -0.11
C ALA A 249 1.21 13.43 1.23
N PHE A 250 0.97 14.45 2.02
CA PHE A 250 1.49 14.60 3.37
C PHE A 250 0.32 14.71 4.35
N LEU A 251 0.39 13.95 5.43
CA LEU A 251 -0.55 14.02 6.54
C LEU A 251 0.24 14.02 7.84
N GLU A 252 -0.02 15.01 8.68
CA GLU A 252 0.48 15.08 10.04
C GLU A 252 -0.69 15.27 11.00
N ASN A 253 -0.69 14.49 12.06
CA ASN A 253 -1.70 14.57 13.11
C ASN A 253 -1.01 14.54 14.47
N SER A 254 -1.25 15.55 15.28
CA SER A 254 -0.79 15.62 16.66
C SER A 254 -1.97 15.79 17.61
N LYS A 255 -2.00 14.94 18.63
CA LYS A 255 -3.07 14.93 19.63
C LYS A 255 -2.48 14.97 21.02
N LEU A 256 -2.84 15.99 21.77
CA LEU A 256 -2.56 16.13 23.19
C LEU A 256 -3.84 15.80 23.98
N TYR A 257 -3.71 14.92 24.96
CA TYR A 257 -4.80 14.52 25.84
C TYR A 257 -4.34 14.61 27.30
N ALA A 258 -5.16 15.20 28.16
CA ALA A 258 -4.97 15.22 29.58
C ALA A 258 -6.27 14.82 30.30
N GLU A 259 -6.14 14.09 31.39
CA GLU A 259 -7.26 13.61 32.22
C GLU A 259 -6.89 13.74 33.69
N ALA A 260 -7.79 14.29 34.48
CA ALA A 260 -7.75 14.25 35.92
C ALA A 260 -8.96 13.51 36.46
N ASN A 261 -8.74 12.57 37.37
CA ASN A 261 -9.78 11.72 37.93
C ASN A 261 -9.61 11.67 39.45
N LEU A 262 -10.68 11.94 40.16
CA LEU A 262 -10.77 11.79 41.63
C LEU A 262 -11.82 10.74 41.97
N ARG A 263 -11.41 9.70 42.64
CA ARG A 263 -12.29 8.61 43.04
C ARG A 263 -12.37 8.49 44.54
N TYR A 264 -13.57 8.68 45.11
CA TYR A 264 -13.89 8.48 46.49
C TYR A 264 -14.58 7.13 46.69
N ARG A 265 -14.07 6.31 47.66
CA ARG A 265 -14.68 5.04 48.05
C ARG A 265 -14.82 5.00 49.56
N ASN A 266 -16.01 4.76 50.03
CA ASN A 266 -16.25 4.55 51.44
C ASN A 266 -17.32 3.47 51.67
N ARG A 267 -17.23 2.80 52.82
CA ARG A 267 -18.23 1.84 53.28
C ARG A 267 -18.71 2.25 54.64
N PHE A 268 -20.01 2.42 54.80
CA PHE A 268 -20.70 2.73 56.03
C PHE A 268 -21.64 1.56 56.33
N GLU A 269 -21.35 0.75 57.33
CA GLU A 269 -22.15 -0.44 57.66
C GLU A 269 -22.49 -1.29 56.43
N ASN A 270 -23.77 -1.26 55.99
CA ASN A 270 -24.27 -2.00 54.84
C ASN A 270 -24.26 -1.19 53.55
N HIS A 271 -23.84 0.09 53.57
CA HIS A 271 -23.83 0.97 52.41
C HIS A 271 -22.41 1.14 51.85
N ARG A 272 -22.27 1.10 50.55
CA ARG A 272 -21.01 1.38 49.83
C ARG A 272 -21.23 2.56 48.91
N ILE A 273 -20.40 3.58 49.05
CA ILE A 273 -20.36 4.73 48.15
C ILE A 273 -19.10 4.63 47.30
N ASP A 274 -19.24 4.72 46.00
CA ASP A 274 -18.14 4.83 45.02
C ASP A 274 -18.50 5.99 44.07
N ALA A 275 -17.84 7.14 44.27
CA ALA A 275 -18.08 8.34 43.50
C ALA A 275 -16.80 8.69 42.68
N THR A 276 -16.98 9.10 41.46
CA THR A 276 -15.88 9.47 40.56
C THR A 276 -16.19 10.79 39.87
N LEU A 277 -15.23 11.72 39.95
CA LEU A 277 -15.21 12.97 39.21
C LEU A 277 -14.09 12.90 38.18
N VAL A 278 -14.41 13.20 36.89
CA VAL A 278 -13.46 13.17 35.79
C VAL A 278 -13.52 14.49 35.06
N GLY A 279 -12.33 15.06 34.79
CA GLY A 279 -12.14 16.18 33.87
C GLY A 279 -11.16 15.79 32.78
N THR A 280 -11.47 16.16 31.54
CA THR A 280 -10.63 15.86 30.37
C THR A 280 -10.36 17.09 29.53
N PHE A 281 -9.18 17.12 28.95
CA PHE A 281 -8.77 18.11 27.96
C PHE A 281 -8.19 17.38 26.74
N GLU A 282 -8.60 17.81 25.56
CA GLU A 282 -8.11 17.25 24.30
C GLU A 282 -7.83 18.39 23.31
N LYS A 283 -6.66 18.35 22.67
CA LYS A 283 -6.30 19.18 21.53
C LYS A 283 -5.81 18.31 20.39
N ASN A 284 -6.42 18.46 19.22
CA ASN A 284 -6.07 17.73 18.02
C ASN A 284 -5.74 18.71 16.90
N GLU A 285 -4.57 18.56 16.28
CA GLU A 285 -4.11 19.37 15.16
C GLU A 285 -3.81 18.43 13.98
N ILE A 286 -4.45 18.72 12.85
CA ILE A 286 -4.28 17.96 11.62
C ILE A 286 -3.79 18.91 10.54
N ARG A 287 -2.71 18.53 9.86
CA ARG A 287 -2.18 19.19 8.68
C ARG A 287 -2.10 18.21 7.55
N SER A 288 -2.71 18.56 6.41
CA SER A 288 -2.64 17.76 5.20
C SER A 288 -2.26 18.64 4.02
N ILE A 289 -1.41 18.09 3.14
CA ILE A 289 -0.97 18.74 1.90
C ILE A 289 -1.04 17.67 0.81
N PHE A 290 -1.60 18.04 -0.33
CA PHE A 290 -1.60 17.22 -1.52
C PHE A 290 -1.10 18.06 -2.69
N ASN A 291 -0.05 17.59 -3.34
CA ASN A 291 0.52 18.17 -4.53
C ASN A 291 0.45 17.17 -5.67
N LYS A 292 0.16 17.67 -6.87
CA LYS A 292 0.17 16.88 -8.10
C LYS A 292 0.77 17.71 -9.23
N ALA A 293 1.70 17.11 -9.95
CA ALA A 293 2.34 17.70 -11.12
C ALA A 293 2.19 16.76 -12.32
N ARG A 294 2.10 17.35 -13.50
CA ARG A 294 2.14 16.70 -14.82
C ARG A 294 3.05 17.55 -15.69
N GLY A 295 3.87 16.90 -16.51
CA GLY A 295 4.82 17.59 -17.39
C GLY A 295 4.23 17.99 -18.74
#